data_eda76e51c4270e193d724eeffd3c1018
#
_entry.id   eda76e51c4270e193d724eeffd3c1018
#
_cell.length_a   1.000
_cell.length_b   1.000
_cell.length_c   1.000
_cell.angle_alpha   90.00
_cell.angle_beta   90.00
_cell.angle_gamma   90.00
#
_symmetry.space_group_name_H-M   'P 1'
#
loop_
_entity.id
_entity.type
_entity.pdbx_description
1 polymer ?
#
loop_
_entity_poly.entity_id
_entity_poly.type
_entity_poly.pdbx_seq_one_letter_code
_entity_poly.pdbx_strand_id
1 'polypeptide(L)'
;MSPWLISLLVFAIIFGGALLGMVLRPLLSENHLQSDSRDVVKMATGLIGTLAALVLGLLIASANSSFDQKTSQVRQLTATIILLDDLLTQYGPEAIPLRTRLRQSIPPLADRLWHEQEGPAGKPVHFESSAQSSTFENELQRLTPNNDAQRSLQSRAIQAFTEGAQTRLLLFAQSGGSIPAPFLIILVFWLSAIFVSFTLFARANLVMMISLLVCALSFAGAIFLILELDNPFTGLMGISSTTLRSALLPLNS
;
A
#
# COMPACT_ATOMS: atom_id res chain seq x y z
N MET A 1 -3.85 -12.31 -2.84
CA MET A 1 -3.78 -13.10 -1.57
C MET A 1 -3.86 -12.09 -0.43
N SER A 2 -4.62 -12.40 0.62
CA SER A 2 -4.70 -11.47 1.77
C SER A 2 -3.35 -11.34 2.47
N PRO A 3 -2.97 -10.16 3.01
CA PRO A 3 -1.72 -9.96 3.75
C PRO A 3 -1.52 -10.97 4.88
N TRP A 4 -2.59 -11.37 5.54
CA TRP A 4 -2.59 -12.39 6.59
C TRP A 4 -2.12 -13.77 6.12
N LEU A 5 -2.59 -14.21 4.95
CA LEU A 5 -2.19 -15.51 4.39
C LEU A 5 -0.71 -15.52 4.01
N ILE A 6 -0.23 -14.42 3.41
CA ILE A 6 1.19 -14.32 3.04
C ILE A 6 2.07 -14.32 4.29
N SER A 7 1.71 -13.56 5.32
CA SER A 7 2.47 -13.49 6.57
C SER A 7 2.47 -14.83 7.33
N LEU A 8 1.34 -15.53 7.33
CA LEU A 8 1.26 -16.88 7.91
C LEU A 8 2.13 -17.87 7.12
N LEU A 9 2.13 -17.80 5.80
CA LEU A 9 2.98 -18.61 4.93
C LEU A 9 4.46 -18.34 5.21
N VAL A 10 4.84 -17.06 5.32
CA VAL A 10 6.21 -16.66 5.65
C VAL A 10 6.63 -17.18 7.02
N PHE A 11 5.76 -17.04 8.03
CA PHE A 11 6.01 -17.63 9.35
C PHE A 11 6.23 -19.15 9.26
N ALA A 12 5.36 -19.85 8.52
CA ALA A 12 5.48 -21.31 8.35
C ALA A 12 6.78 -21.70 7.64
N ILE A 13 7.22 -20.94 6.64
CA ILE A 13 8.48 -21.21 5.91
C ILE A 13 9.68 -20.96 6.83
N ILE A 14 9.74 -19.84 7.53
CA ILE A 14 10.87 -19.50 8.42
C ILE A 14 10.96 -20.47 9.59
N PHE A 15 9.85 -20.70 10.28
CA PHE A 15 9.81 -21.62 11.42
C PHE A 15 9.97 -23.09 10.98
N GLY A 16 9.38 -23.45 9.84
CA GLY A 16 9.61 -24.76 9.20
C GLY A 16 11.08 -24.98 8.85
N GLY A 17 11.79 -23.95 8.38
CA GLY A 17 13.24 -23.97 8.19
C GLY A 17 14.00 -24.29 9.50
N ALA A 18 13.61 -23.68 10.61
CA ALA A 18 14.17 -24.02 11.92
C ALA A 18 13.97 -25.48 12.31
N LEU A 19 12.74 -26.00 12.12
CA LEU A 19 12.45 -27.41 12.38
C LEU A 19 13.23 -28.35 11.45
N LEU A 20 13.36 -27.98 10.19
CA LEU A 20 14.13 -28.73 9.19
C LEU A 20 15.61 -28.83 9.58
N GLY A 21 16.23 -27.72 10.05
CA GLY A 21 17.60 -27.73 10.56
C GLY A 21 17.77 -28.65 11.79
N MET A 22 16.79 -28.77 12.67
CA MET A 22 16.81 -29.72 13.78
C MET A 22 16.76 -31.19 13.31
N VAL A 23 15.95 -31.48 12.30
CA VAL A 23 15.83 -32.84 11.73
C VAL A 23 17.09 -33.20 10.94
N LEU A 24 17.71 -32.26 10.25
CA LEU A 24 18.93 -32.50 9.48
C LEU A 24 20.17 -32.69 10.37
N ARG A 25 20.18 -32.13 11.57
CA ARG A 25 21.32 -32.19 12.48
C ARG A 25 21.82 -33.62 12.78
N PRO A 26 21.00 -34.62 13.13
CA PRO A 26 21.46 -35.97 13.38
C PRO A 26 21.97 -36.71 12.13
N LEU A 27 21.64 -36.23 10.92
CA LEU A 27 22.10 -36.77 9.65
C LEU A 27 23.50 -36.29 9.26
N LEU A 28 23.98 -35.21 9.91
CA LEU A 28 25.31 -34.67 9.67
C LEU A 28 26.37 -35.40 10.53
N SER A 29 27.41 -35.89 9.87
CA SER A 29 28.56 -36.50 10.54
C SER A 29 29.26 -35.46 11.45
N GLU A 30 29.75 -35.90 12.63
CA GLU A 30 30.46 -35.05 13.58
C GLU A 30 31.65 -34.32 12.97
N ASN A 31 32.27 -34.90 11.93
CA ASN A 31 33.36 -34.26 11.19
C ASN A 31 32.99 -32.98 10.47
N HIS A 32 31.72 -32.78 10.10
CA HIS A 32 31.22 -31.54 9.47
C HIS A 32 30.81 -30.46 10.48
N LEU A 33 30.76 -30.81 11.77
CA LEU A 33 30.45 -29.93 12.89
C LEU A 33 31.67 -29.40 13.62
N GLN A 34 32.90 -29.54 13.01
CA GLN A 34 34.15 -29.05 13.55
C GLN A 34 34.09 -27.51 13.73
N SER A 35 34.93 -27.01 14.68
CA SER A 35 34.98 -25.59 15.05
C SER A 35 35.11 -24.65 13.86
N ASP A 36 36.00 -24.98 12.93
CA ASP A 36 36.33 -24.12 11.78
C ASP A 36 35.17 -23.94 10.82
N SER A 37 34.47 -25.04 10.47
CA SER A 37 33.26 -24.96 9.63
C SER A 37 32.12 -24.20 10.30
N ARG A 38 31.97 -24.36 11.62
CA ARG A 38 30.96 -23.65 12.41
C ARG A 38 31.22 -22.14 12.44
N ASP A 39 32.46 -21.71 12.54
CA ASP A 39 32.82 -20.29 12.61
C ASP A 39 32.64 -19.61 11.24
N VAL A 40 32.96 -20.28 10.14
CA VAL A 40 32.66 -19.78 8.78
C VAL A 40 31.18 -19.62 8.56
N VAL A 41 30.36 -20.62 8.94
CA VAL A 41 28.91 -20.53 8.80
C VAL A 41 28.30 -19.43 9.67
N LYS A 42 28.79 -19.22 10.89
CA LYS A 42 28.35 -18.11 11.74
C LYS A 42 28.68 -16.76 11.11
N MET A 43 29.88 -16.57 10.54
CA MET A 43 30.25 -15.34 9.86
C MET A 43 29.37 -15.10 8.62
N ALA A 44 29.15 -16.12 7.79
CA ALA A 44 28.28 -16.05 6.63
C ALA A 44 26.82 -15.73 7.02
N THR A 45 26.29 -16.38 8.06
CA THR A 45 24.96 -16.14 8.60
C THR A 45 24.82 -14.72 9.12
N GLY A 46 25.85 -14.19 9.80
CA GLY A 46 25.90 -12.81 10.26
C GLY A 46 25.86 -11.82 9.10
N LEU A 47 26.60 -12.07 8.03
CA LEU A 47 26.59 -11.24 6.83
C LEU A 47 25.22 -11.26 6.14
N ILE A 48 24.63 -12.43 5.95
CA ILE A 48 23.28 -12.55 5.39
C ILE A 48 22.25 -11.83 6.30
N GLY A 49 22.41 -11.93 7.62
CA GLY A 49 21.55 -11.23 8.58
C GLY A 49 21.60 -9.71 8.44
N THR A 50 22.78 -9.14 8.25
CA THR A 50 22.93 -7.69 8.03
C THR A 50 22.31 -7.26 6.70
N LEU A 51 22.48 -8.04 5.63
CA LEU A 51 21.83 -7.78 4.34
C LEU A 51 20.32 -7.89 4.43
N ALA A 52 19.82 -8.92 5.12
CA ALA A 52 18.39 -9.10 5.33
C ALA A 52 17.78 -7.93 6.13
N ALA A 53 18.46 -7.46 7.18
CA ALA A 53 18.04 -6.30 7.96
C ALA A 53 17.99 -5.02 7.12
N LEU A 54 19.00 -4.80 6.26
CA LEU A 54 19.05 -3.65 5.35
C LEU A 54 17.88 -3.69 4.35
N VAL A 55 17.65 -4.84 3.71
CA VAL A 55 16.55 -5.02 2.75
C VAL A 55 15.21 -4.85 3.43
N LEU A 56 15.01 -5.43 4.62
CA LEU A 56 13.78 -5.27 5.40
C LEU A 56 13.52 -3.79 5.73
N GLY A 57 14.56 -3.07 6.19
CA GLY A 57 14.46 -1.64 6.48
C GLY A 57 14.09 -0.82 5.24
N LEU A 58 14.68 -1.14 4.08
CA LEU A 58 14.35 -0.49 2.82
C LEU A 58 12.90 -0.78 2.38
N LEU A 59 12.43 -2.01 2.55
CA LEU A 59 11.04 -2.39 2.23
C LEU A 59 10.04 -1.66 3.12
N ILE A 60 10.33 -1.54 4.42
CA ILE A 60 9.48 -0.78 5.36
C ILE A 60 9.44 0.70 4.95
N ALA A 61 10.60 1.30 4.66
CA ALA A 61 10.68 2.70 4.25
C ALA A 61 9.93 2.94 2.92
N SER A 62 10.06 2.05 1.95
CA SER A 62 9.37 2.10 0.66
C SER A 62 7.85 1.97 0.83
N ALA A 63 7.38 1.00 1.63
CA ALA A 63 5.97 0.79 1.91
C ALA A 63 5.34 2.00 2.62
N ASN A 64 6.03 2.55 3.62
CA ASN A 64 5.58 3.76 4.33
C ASN A 64 5.52 4.97 3.39
N SER A 65 6.53 5.19 2.56
CA SER A 65 6.54 6.28 1.57
C SER A 65 5.39 6.16 0.57
N SER A 66 5.10 4.95 0.09
CA SER A 66 3.97 4.68 -0.80
C SER A 66 2.63 4.97 -0.12
N PHE A 67 2.47 4.55 1.14
CA PHE A 67 1.28 4.83 1.96
C PHE A 67 1.06 6.33 2.14
N ASP A 68 2.11 7.07 2.52
CA ASP A 68 2.06 8.52 2.72
C ASP A 68 1.72 9.26 1.42
N GLN A 69 2.28 8.83 0.30
CA GLN A 69 2.00 9.40 -1.01
C GLN A 69 0.53 9.21 -1.41
N LYS A 70 -0.01 7.99 -1.28
CA LYS A 70 -1.42 7.71 -1.58
C LYS A 70 -2.35 8.48 -0.65
N THR A 71 -2.02 8.58 0.64
CA THR A 71 -2.76 9.37 1.62
C THR A 71 -2.78 10.85 1.25
N SER A 72 -1.64 11.41 0.85
CA SER A 72 -1.52 12.80 0.40
C SER A 72 -2.35 13.04 -0.86
N GLN A 73 -2.32 12.13 -1.83
CA GLN A 73 -3.12 12.23 -3.06
C GLN A 73 -4.64 12.21 -2.77
N VAL A 74 -5.10 11.37 -1.85
CA VAL A 74 -6.52 11.37 -1.42
C VAL A 74 -6.90 12.70 -0.78
N ARG A 75 -6.06 13.24 0.10
CA ARG A 75 -6.29 14.56 0.71
C ARG A 75 -6.29 15.68 -0.33
N GLN A 76 -5.37 15.65 -1.28
CA GLN A 76 -5.31 16.62 -2.38
C GLN A 76 -6.56 16.54 -3.25
N LEU A 77 -7.00 15.34 -3.65
CA LEU A 77 -8.24 15.15 -4.39
C LEU A 77 -9.45 15.71 -3.64
N THR A 78 -9.53 15.45 -2.33
CA THR A 78 -10.59 15.94 -1.46
C THR A 78 -10.59 17.48 -1.42
N ALA A 79 -9.43 18.10 -1.21
CA ALA A 79 -9.30 19.57 -1.20
C ALA A 79 -9.68 20.20 -2.54
N THR A 80 -9.28 19.56 -3.65
CA THR A 80 -9.63 20.05 -5.00
C THR A 80 -11.13 19.96 -5.27
N ILE A 81 -11.81 18.91 -4.78
CA ILE A 81 -13.28 18.77 -4.89
C ILE A 81 -13.98 19.87 -4.09
N ILE A 82 -13.53 20.18 -2.87
CA ILE A 82 -14.09 21.25 -2.04
C ILE A 82 -13.88 22.60 -2.73
N LEU A 83 -12.67 22.86 -3.23
CA LEU A 83 -12.37 24.09 -3.98
C LEU A 83 -13.27 24.25 -5.20
N LEU A 84 -13.49 23.17 -5.95
CA LEU A 84 -14.35 23.19 -7.13
C LEU A 84 -15.80 23.50 -6.75
N ASP A 85 -16.36 22.90 -5.67
CA ASP A 85 -17.71 23.22 -5.18
C ASP A 85 -17.84 24.68 -4.74
N ASP A 86 -16.80 25.23 -4.10
CA ASP A 86 -16.76 26.64 -3.67
C ASP A 86 -16.71 27.59 -4.88
N LEU A 87 -15.86 27.32 -5.87
CA LEU A 87 -15.78 28.12 -7.11
C LEU A 87 -17.12 28.12 -7.87
N LEU A 88 -17.79 26.97 -7.95
CA LEU A 88 -19.13 26.84 -8.57
C LEU A 88 -20.19 27.60 -7.75
N THR A 89 -20.05 27.65 -6.42
CA THR A 89 -20.94 28.43 -5.55
C THR A 89 -20.80 29.91 -5.80
N GLN A 90 -19.57 30.40 -5.90
CA GLN A 90 -19.26 31.80 -6.16
C GLN A 90 -19.65 32.23 -7.59
N TYR A 91 -19.64 31.29 -8.54
CA TYR A 91 -20.05 31.57 -9.93
C TYR A 91 -21.51 32.04 -10.03
N GLY A 92 -22.40 31.42 -9.25
CA GLY A 92 -23.80 31.82 -9.17
C GLY A 92 -24.78 30.72 -9.55
N PRO A 93 -26.06 31.09 -9.71
CA PRO A 93 -27.15 30.13 -9.89
C PRO A 93 -27.03 29.30 -11.18
N GLU A 94 -26.34 29.79 -12.20
CA GLU A 94 -26.10 29.07 -13.47
C GLU A 94 -25.28 27.80 -13.27
N ALA A 95 -24.43 27.75 -12.22
CA ALA A 95 -23.60 26.61 -11.89
C ALA A 95 -24.29 25.56 -10.98
N ILE A 96 -25.52 25.79 -10.51
CA ILE A 96 -26.24 24.84 -9.63
C ILE A 96 -26.34 23.42 -10.21
N PRO A 97 -26.66 23.23 -11.52
CA PRO A 97 -26.73 21.90 -12.09
C PRO A 97 -25.38 21.15 -12.05
N LEU A 98 -24.27 21.86 -12.32
CA LEU A 98 -22.92 21.32 -12.26
C LEU A 98 -22.53 20.93 -10.82
N ARG A 99 -22.86 21.80 -9.86
CA ARG A 99 -22.63 21.55 -8.44
C ARG A 99 -23.38 20.30 -7.96
N THR A 100 -24.63 20.12 -8.38
CA THR A 100 -25.42 18.94 -8.05
C THR A 100 -24.78 17.67 -8.62
N ARG A 101 -24.34 17.70 -9.87
CA ARG A 101 -23.62 16.57 -10.51
C ARG A 101 -22.29 16.26 -9.82
N LEU A 102 -21.51 17.27 -9.45
CA LEU A 102 -20.28 17.10 -8.69
C LEU A 102 -20.55 16.30 -7.42
N ARG A 103 -21.53 16.73 -6.62
CA ARG A 103 -21.93 16.05 -5.38
C ARG A 103 -22.39 14.61 -5.60
N GLN A 104 -23.16 14.37 -6.64
CA GLN A 104 -23.62 13.03 -7.00
C GLN A 104 -22.50 12.10 -7.50
N SER A 105 -21.39 12.66 -8.00
CA SER A 105 -20.26 11.88 -8.49
C SER A 105 -19.32 11.37 -7.38
N ILE A 106 -19.40 11.93 -6.16
CA ILE A 106 -18.48 11.60 -5.07
C ILE A 106 -18.71 10.20 -4.49
N PRO A 107 -19.94 9.76 -4.16
CA PRO A 107 -20.15 8.42 -3.63
C PRO A 107 -19.62 7.33 -4.59
N PRO A 108 -19.99 7.30 -5.89
CA PRO A 108 -19.46 6.30 -6.80
C PRO A 108 -17.94 6.42 -7.03
N LEU A 109 -17.37 7.62 -6.94
CA LEU A 109 -15.91 7.79 -6.99
C LEU A 109 -15.24 7.17 -5.77
N ALA A 110 -15.78 7.42 -4.57
CA ALA A 110 -15.30 6.80 -3.35
C ALA A 110 -15.42 5.28 -3.43
N ASP A 111 -16.56 4.75 -3.86
CA ASP A 111 -16.76 3.31 -4.00
C ASP A 111 -15.74 2.69 -4.97
N ARG A 112 -15.47 3.31 -6.10
CA ARG A 112 -14.44 2.83 -7.03
C ARG A 112 -13.04 2.83 -6.42
N LEU A 113 -12.63 3.90 -5.73
CA LEU A 113 -11.29 3.98 -5.12
C LEU A 113 -11.07 2.93 -4.02
N TRP A 114 -12.13 2.55 -3.28
CA TRP A 114 -12.02 1.61 -2.16
C TRP A 114 -12.38 0.16 -2.52
N HIS A 115 -13.29 -0.09 -3.48
CA HIS A 115 -13.74 -1.44 -3.85
C HIS A 115 -13.03 -2.03 -5.07
N GLU A 116 -12.54 -1.21 -6.01
CA GLU A 116 -11.82 -1.73 -7.19
C GLU A 116 -10.47 -2.40 -6.83
N GLN A 117 -9.94 -2.14 -5.64
CA GLN A 117 -8.75 -2.82 -5.15
C GLN A 117 -9.03 -4.19 -4.50
N GLU A 118 -10.29 -4.53 -4.26
CA GLU A 118 -10.71 -5.88 -3.80
C GLU A 118 -10.82 -6.89 -4.96
N GLY A 119 -10.65 -6.46 -6.21
CA GLY A 119 -10.61 -7.33 -7.38
C GLY A 119 -9.40 -8.25 -7.38
N PRO A 120 -9.47 -9.43 -8.07
CA PRO A 120 -8.37 -10.36 -8.14
C PRO A 120 -7.12 -9.67 -8.70
N ALA A 121 -6.03 -9.73 -7.93
CA ALA A 121 -4.73 -9.16 -8.27
C ALA A 121 -4.33 -9.55 -9.70
N GLY A 122 -4.15 -8.58 -10.58
CA GLY A 122 -3.62 -8.80 -11.93
C GLY A 122 -4.53 -8.43 -13.11
N LYS A 123 -5.77 -7.96 -12.88
CA LYS A 123 -6.50 -7.32 -13.97
C LYS A 123 -6.11 -5.84 -14.02
N PRO A 124 -5.56 -5.35 -15.16
CA PRO A 124 -5.33 -3.93 -15.33
C PRO A 124 -6.69 -3.24 -15.18
N VAL A 125 -6.79 -2.38 -14.18
CA VAL A 125 -7.95 -1.49 -14.05
C VAL A 125 -7.90 -0.59 -15.29
N HIS A 126 -8.75 -0.86 -16.27
CA HIS A 126 -8.92 0.04 -17.39
C HIS A 126 -9.48 1.35 -16.83
N PHE A 127 -8.64 2.38 -16.88
CA PHE A 127 -9.11 3.75 -16.68
C PHE A 127 -10.07 4.06 -17.84
N GLU A 128 -11.33 3.69 -17.67
CA GLU A 128 -12.39 4.31 -18.43
C GLU A 128 -12.49 5.74 -17.92
N SER A 129 -11.98 6.68 -18.72
CA SER A 129 -12.41 8.06 -18.66
C SER A 129 -13.94 8.00 -18.64
N SER A 130 -14.54 8.09 -17.44
CA SER A 130 -15.98 7.90 -17.36
C SER A 130 -16.61 8.95 -18.27
N ALA A 131 -17.55 8.55 -19.11
CA ALA A 131 -18.33 9.47 -19.94
C ALA A 131 -18.92 10.65 -19.13
N GLN A 132 -19.07 10.43 -17.82
CA GLN A 132 -19.46 11.43 -16.84
C GLN A 132 -18.40 12.53 -16.62
N SER A 133 -17.10 12.19 -16.64
CA SER A 133 -16.02 13.19 -16.46
C SER A 133 -15.91 14.10 -17.66
N SER A 134 -15.96 13.54 -18.88
CA SER A 134 -15.93 14.34 -20.13
C SER A 134 -17.20 15.18 -20.27
N THR A 135 -18.37 14.67 -19.85
CA THR A 135 -19.62 15.43 -19.84
C THR A 135 -19.55 16.61 -18.89
N PHE A 136 -19.04 16.41 -17.67
CA PHE A 136 -18.88 17.46 -16.67
C PHE A 136 -17.91 18.55 -17.16
N GLU A 137 -16.78 18.17 -17.74
CA GLU A 137 -15.82 19.12 -18.30
C GLU A 137 -16.44 19.95 -19.43
N ASN A 138 -17.15 19.31 -20.36
CA ASN A 138 -17.84 20.00 -21.44
C ASN A 138 -18.89 20.97 -20.92
N GLU A 139 -19.65 20.63 -19.90
CA GLU A 139 -20.64 21.51 -19.30
C GLU A 139 -19.97 22.69 -18.56
N LEU A 140 -18.85 22.45 -17.89
CA LEU A 140 -18.06 23.50 -17.25
C LEU A 140 -17.54 24.52 -18.28
N GLN A 141 -17.08 24.03 -19.45
CA GLN A 141 -16.64 24.88 -20.56
C GLN A 141 -17.79 25.62 -21.25
N ARG A 142 -19.03 25.09 -21.21
CA ARG A 142 -20.23 25.71 -21.81
C ARG A 142 -20.86 26.78 -20.93
N LEU A 143 -20.42 26.97 -19.69
CA LEU A 143 -20.87 28.08 -18.89
C LEU A 143 -20.59 29.41 -19.61
N THR A 144 -21.57 30.28 -19.70
CA THR A 144 -21.47 31.60 -20.33
C THR A 144 -21.29 32.67 -19.26
N PRO A 145 -20.04 33.13 -19.02
CA PRO A 145 -19.80 34.14 -18.01
C PRO A 145 -20.36 35.52 -18.45
N ASN A 146 -21.13 36.15 -17.58
CA ASN A 146 -21.72 37.47 -17.82
C ASN A 146 -20.80 38.63 -17.48
N ASN A 147 -19.69 38.36 -16.75
CA ASN A 147 -18.72 39.35 -16.33
C ASN A 147 -17.32 38.74 -16.19
N ASP A 148 -16.31 39.61 -16.01
CA ASP A 148 -14.91 39.15 -15.91
C ASP A 148 -14.64 38.31 -14.63
N ALA A 149 -15.37 38.60 -13.55
CA ALA A 149 -15.26 37.80 -12.33
C ALA A 149 -15.74 36.31 -12.57
N GLN A 150 -16.89 36.14 -13.21
CA GLN A 150 -17.37 34.81 -13.59
C GLN A 150 -16.43 34.12 -14.59
N ARG A 151 -15.81 34.85 -15.53
CA ARG A 151 -14.81 34.30 -16.45
C ARG A 151 -13.59 33.80 -15.70
N SER A 152 -13.11 34.54 -14.72
CA SER A 152 -12.00 34.11 -13.85
C SER A 152 -12.36 32.88 -13.02
N LEU A 153 -13.57 32.84 -12.44
CA LEU A 153 -14.05 31.70 -11.66
C LEU A 153 -14.18 30.43 -12.55
N GLN A 154 -14.70 30.56 -13.76
CA GLN A 154 -14.77 29.47 -14.72
C GLN A 154 -13.38 28.91 -15.05
N SER A 155 -12.42 29.77 -15.36
CA SER A 155 -11.03 29.35 -15.66
C SER A 155 -10.42 28.60 -14.50
N ARG A 156 -10.58 29.11 -13.26
CA ARG A 156 -10.09 28.44 -12.04
C ARG A 156 -10.80 27.12 -11.78
N ALA A 157 -12.11 27.02 -12.05
CA ALA A 157 -12.87 25.80 -11.90
C ALA A 157 -12.42 24.73 -12.90
N ILE A 158 -12.12 25.10 -14.16
CA ILE A 158 -11.56 24.20 -15.17
C ILE A 158 -10.18 23.70 -14.72
N GLN A 159 -9.34 24.60 -14.20
CA GLN A 159 -8.02 24.21 -13.69
C GLN A 159 -8.15 23.23 -12.52
N ALA A 160 -8.99 23.52 -11.51
CA ALA A 160 -9.22 22.65 -10.36
C ALA A 160 -9.75 21.28 -10.80
N PHE A 161 -10.69 21.24 -11.76
CA PHE A 161 -11.18 19.98 -12.33
C PHE A 161 -10.06 19.16 -12.98
N THR A 162 -9.21 19.80 -13.77
CA THR A 162 -8.07 19.15 -14.44
C THR A 162 -7.07 18.58 -13.43
N GLU A 163 -6.72 19.35 -12.40
CA GLU A 163 -5.85 18.89 -11.30
C GLU A 163 -6.45 17.69 -10.54
N GLY A 164 -7.76 17.75 -10.27
CA GLY A 164 -8.48 16.62 -9.66
C GLY A 164 -8.50 15.38 -10.55
N ALA A 165 -8.67 15.54 -11.85
CA ALA A 165 -8.62 14.45 -12.82
C ALA A 165 -7.22 13.82 -12.89
N GLN A 166 -6.16 14.62 -12.87
CA GLN A 166 -4.78 14.14 -12.83
C GLN A 166 -4.48 13.37 -11.54
N THR A 167 -4.87 13.92 -10.38
CA THR A 167 -4.67 13.26 -9.08
C THR A 167 -5.42 11.91 -9.02
N ARG A 168 -6.64 11.87 -9.55
CA ARG A 168 -7.40 10.62 -9.67
C ARG A 168 -6.70 9.61 -10.56
N LEU A 169 -6.17 10.04 -11.71
CA LEU A 169 -5.43 9.17 -12.62
C LEU A 169 -4.18 8.58 -11.94
N LEU A 170 -3.44 9.39 -11.17
CA LEU A 170 -2.29 8.93 -10.41
C LEU A 170 -2.67 7.89 -9.35
N LEU A 171 -3.78 8.09 -8.63
CA LEU A 171 -4.28 7.11 -7.66
C LEU A 171 -4.61 5.76 -8.32
N PHE A 172 -5.24 5.77 -9.49
CA PHE A 172 -5.51 4.55 -10.24
C PHE A 172 -4.24 3.91 -10.82
N ALA A 173 -3.32 4.69 -11.38
CA ALA A 173 -2.07 4.18 -11.94
C ALA A 173 -1.17 3.54 -10.87
N GLN A 174 -1.24 4.02 -9.64
CA GLN A 174 -0.47 3.52 -8.50
C GLN A 174 -1.21 2.45 -7.68
N SER A 175 -2.36 1.95 -8.16
CA SER A 175 -3.12 0.89 -7.48
C SER A 175 -2.41 -0.46 -7.46
N GLY A 176 -1.40 -0.69 -8.30
CA GLY A 176 -0.50 -1.84 -8.22
C GLY A 176 0.39 -1.78 -6.96
N GLY A 177 0.65 -2.94 -6.34
CA GLY A 177 1.54 -3.03 -5.18
C GLY A 177 2.92 -2.40 -5.48
N SER A 178 3.46 -1.65 -4.53
CA SER A 178 4.75 -0.98 -4.68
C SER A 178 5.94 -1.91 -4.42
N ILE A 179 5.67 -3.09 -3.83
CA ILE A 179 6.71 -4.03 -3.41
C ILE A 179 6.92 -5.08 -4.49
N PRO A 180 8.10 -5.13 -5.13
CA PRO A 180 8.40 -6.19 -6.07
C PRO A 180 8.52 -7.55 -5.36
N ALA A 181 7.70 -8.53 -5.76
CA ALA A 181 7.68 -9.86 -5.20
C ALA A 181 9.07 -10.55 -5.09
N PRO A 182 10.03 -10.34 -6.01
CA PRO A 182 11.37 -10.91 -5.88
C PRO A 182 12.10 -10.52 -4.60
N PHE A 183 11.96 -9.29 -4.12
CA PHE A 183 12.61 -8.87 -2.87
C PHE A 183 12.07 -9.61 -1.65
N LEU A 184 10.75 -9.82 -1.61
CA LEU A 184 10.13 -10.60 -0.55
C LEU A 184 10.59 -12.07 -0.57
N ILE A 185 10.68 -12.67 -1.74
CA ILE A 185 11.12 -14.07 -1.92
C ILE A 185 12.57 -14.23 -1.44
N ILE A 186 13.47 -13.34 -1.86
CA ILE A 186 14.88 -13.37 -1.44
C ILE A 186 15.00 -13.17 0.07
N LEU A 187 14.25 -12.23 0.65
CA LEU A 187 14.25 -11.98 2.09
C LEU A 187 13.79 -13.21 2.87
N VAL A 188 12.70 -13.85 2.47
CA VAL A 188 12.19 -15.08 3.12
C VAL A 188 13.19 -16.22 3.00
N PHE A 189 13.83 -16.36 1.84
CA PHE A 189 14.91 -17.34 1.65
C PHE A 189 16.10 -17.09 2.60
N TRP A 190 16.59 -15.85 2.70
CA TRP A 190 17.69 -15.51 3.61
C TRP A 190 17.32 -15.79 5.07
N LEU A 191 16.12 -15.36 5.50
CA LEU A 191 15.65 -15.63 6.86
C LEU A 191 15.58 -17.13 7.14
N SER A 192 15.04 -17.91 6.21
CA SER A 192 14.98 -19.37 6.35
C SER A 192 16.36 -19.99 6.46
N ALA A 193 17.33 -19.56 5.63
CA ALA A 193 18.71 -20.02 5.70
C ALA A 193 19.37 -19.72 7.06
N ILE A 194 19.13 -18.52 7.62
CA ILE A 194 19.60 -18.12 8.94
C ILE A 194 19.02 -19.04 10.02
N PHE A 195 17.71 -19.30 9.98
CA PHE A 195 17.04 -20.15 10.96
C PHE A 195 17.50 -21.60 10.89
N VAL A 196 17.67 -22.13 9.68
CA VAL A 196 18.29 -23.47 9.47
C VAL A 196 19.71 -23.51 10.09
N SER A 197 20.53 -22.50 9.82
CA SER A 197 21.90 -22.41 10.35
C SER A 197 21.92 -22.41 11.87
N PHE A 198 21.04 -21.65 12.52
CA PHE A 198 21.00 -21.62 13.98
C PHE A 198 20.64 -22.98 14.59
N THR A 199 19.67 -23.68 14.01
CA THR A 199 19.23 -24.99 14.54
C THR A 199 20.18 -26.14 14.21
N LEU A 200 20.93 -26.01 13.12
CA LEU A 200 21.91 -27.02 12.72
C LEU A 200 23.07 -27.12 13.71
N PHE A 201 23.54 -26.00 14.25
CA PHE A 201 24.70 -25.92 15.14
C PHE A 201 24.37 -25.85 16.63
N ALA A 202 23.11 -25.64 17.01
CA ALA A 202 22.70 -25.54 18.39
C ALA A 202 22.03 -26.84 18.88
N ARG A 203 22.18 -27.17 20.19
CA ARG A 203 21.42 -28.27 20.80
C ARG A 203 19.98 -27.80 21.03
N ALA A 204 19.02 -28.58 20.55
CA ALA A 204 17.60 -28.30 20.77
C ALA A 204 17.30 -28.29 22.29
N ASN A 205 16.84 -27.14 22.78
CA ASN A 205 16.28 -26.99 24.12
C ASN A 205 15.05 -26.08 24.06
N LEU A 206 14.24 -26.10 25.10
CA LEU A 206 12.98 -25.35 25.15
C LEU A 206 13.20 -23.82 24.99
N VAL A 207 14.25 -23.28 25.60
CA VAL A 207 14.58 -21.84 25.54
C VAL A 207 14.92 -21.43 24.10
N MET A 208 15.72 -22.24 23.41
CA MET A 208 16.05 -22.01 21.99
C MET A 208 14.79 -22.03 21.12
N MET A 209 13.89 -23.01 21.32
CA MET A 209 12.64 -23.11 20.55
C MET A 209 11.76 -21.89 20.72
N ILE A 210 11.58 -21.44 21.97
CA ILE A 210 10.80 -20.24 22.29
C ILE A 210 11.45 -19.00 21.64
N SER A 211 12.75 -18.85 21.74
CA SER A 211 13.46 -17.72 21.13
C SER A 211 13.30 -17.69 19.60
N LEU A 212 13.43 -18.83 18.93
CA LEU A 212 13.22 -18.93 17.48
C LEU A 212 11.77 -18.66 17.09
N LEU A 213 10.80 -19.13 17.87
CA LEU A 213 9.38 -18.85 17.67
C LEU A 213 9.10 -17.34 17.74
N VAL A 214 9.61 -16.67 18.77
CA VAL A 214 9.47 -15.22 18.93
C VAL A 214 10.11 -14.46 17.78
N CYS A 215 11.32 -14.84 17.37
CA CYS A 215 11.99 -14.24 16.22
C CYS A 215 11.21 -14.47 14.93
N ALA A 216 10.72 -15.69 14.64
CA ALA A 216 9.93 -15.99 13.44
C ALA A 216 8.63 -15.18 13.41
N LEU A 217 7.96 -15.06 14.56
CA LEU A 217 6.74 -14.26 14.70
C LEU A 217 7.03 -12.77 14.46
N SER A 218 8.16 -12.25 14.95
CA SER A 218 8.56 -10.86 14.76
C SER A 218 8.82 -10.55 13.29
N PHE A 219 9.53 -11.43 12.55
CA PHE A 219 9.74 -11.25 11.11
C PHE A 219 8.45 -11.36 10.31
N ALA A 220 7.59 -12.33 10.63
CA ALA A 220 6.27 -12.45 10.00
C ALA A 220 5.40 -11.22 10.25
N GLY A 221 5.44 -10.67 11.47
CA GLY A 221 4.76 -9.42 11.82
C GLY A 221 5.30 -8.21 11.05
N ALA A 222 6.63 -8.09 10.88
CA ALA A 222 7.22 -7.04 10.07
C ALA A 222 6.77 -7.12 8.59
N ILE A 223 6.77 -8.32 8.02
CA ILE A 223 6.31 -8.55 6.64
C ILE A 223 4.81 -8.27 6.53
N PHE A 224 4.02 -8.63 7.55
CA PHE A 224 2.59 -8.28 7.61
C PHE A 224 2.39 -6.77 7.54
N LEU A 225 3.11 -5.99 8.36
CA LEU A 225 3.02 -4.53 8.36
C LEU A 225 3.42 -3.93 7.01
N ILE A 226 4.45 -4.46 6.36
CA ILE A 226 4.87 -4.03 5.02
C ILE A 226 3.75 -4.25 4.00
N LEU A 227 3.13 -5.43 4.00
CA LEU A 227 2.04 -5.77 3.09
C LEU A 227 0.77 -4.98 3.36
N GLU A 228 0.51 -4.65 4.63
CA GLU A 228 -0.62 -3.84 5.05
C GLU A 228 -0.47 -2.38 4.58
N LEU A 229 0.72 -1.80 4.74
CA LEU A 229 1.04 -0.46 4.24
C LEU A 229 1.01 -0.36 2.71
N ASP A 230 1.32 -1.45 2.01
CA ASP A 230 1.26 -1.48 0.54
C ASP A 230 -0.18 -1.45 0.00
N ASN A 231 -1.17 -1.84 0.83
CA ASN A 231 -2.60 -1.86 0.49
C ASN A 231 -3.42 -0.84 1.31
N PRO A 232 -3.26 0.47 1.09
CA PRO A 232 -3.78 1.53 1.96
C PRO A 232 -5.30 1.72 1.91
N PHE A 233 -6.01 1.10 0.98
CA PHE A 233 -7.48 1.23 0.86
C PHE A 233 -8.22 0.02 1.45
N THR A 234 -7.49 -1.08 1.72
CA THR A 234 -8.02 -2.30 2.32
C THR A 234 -7.16 -2.68 3.52
N GLY A 235 -7.74 -3.20 4.59
CA GLY A 235 -6.99 -3.68 5.75
C GLY A 235 -7.17 -2.85 7.02
N LEU A 236 -6.34 -3.15 8.04
CA LEU A 236 -6.44 -2.55 9.38
C LEU A 236 -5.96 -1.09 9.43
N MET A 237 -4.99 -0.74 8.59
CA MET A 237 -4.40 0.62 8.52
C MET A 237 -4.97 1.42 7.35
N GLY A 238 -6.14 1.05 6.83
CA GLY A 238 -6.74 1.65 5.64
C GLY A 238 -7.03 3.14 5.79
N ILE A 239 -6.81 3.91 4.70
CA ILE A 239 -7.23 5.30 4.58
C ILE A 239 -8.76 5.31 4.66
N SER A 240 -9.32 6.12 5.57
CA SER A 240 -10.77 6.19 5.74
C SER A 240 -11.45 6.87 4.53
N SER A 241 -12.47 6.21 3.96
CA SER A 241 -13.32 6.79 2.91
C SER A 241 -14.19 7.96 3.45
N THR A 242 -14.34 8.06 4.77
CA THR A 242 -15.16 9.11 5.40
C THR A 242 -14.66 10.51 5.04
N THR A 243 -13.35 10.71 4.93
CA THR A 243 -12.76 12.01 4.58
C THR A 243 -13.25 12.50 3.21
N LEU A 244 -13.28 11.64 2.20
CA LEU A 244 -13.77 11.99 0.87
C LEU A 244 -15.32 12.10 0.86
N ARG A 245 -16.02 11.19 1.53
CA ARG A 245 -17.50 11.19 1.59
C ARG A 245 -18.06 12.37 2.38
N SER A 246 -17.36 12.79 3.44
CA SER A 246 -17.77 13.92 4.28
C SER A 246 -17.35 15.28 3.70
N ALA A 247 -16.50 15.31 2.67
CA ALA A 247 -16.00 16.55 2.08
C ALA A 247 -17.07 17.54 1.67
N LEU A 248 -18.26 17.07 1.27
CA LEU A 248 -19.39 17.91 0.83
C LEU A 248 -20.66 17.75 1.70
N LEU A 249 -20.58 17.06 2.86
CA LEU A 249 -21.72 16.91 3.76
C LEU A 249 -22.03 18.18 4.60
N PRO A 250 -21.10 19.01 5.03
CA PRO A 250 -21.40 20.11 5.98
C PRO A 250 -21.91 21.39 5.33
N LEU A 251 -22.15 21.46 4.04
CA LEU A 251 -22.62 22.67 3.38
C LEU A 251 -24.15 22.76 3.28
N ASN A 252 -24.85 22.09 4.19
CA ASN A 252 -26.27 22.27 4.44
C ASN A 252 -26.48 23.30 5.58
N SER A 253 -26.13 24.53 5.35
CA SER A 253 -26.59 25.69 6.12
C SER A 253 -26.83 26.84 5.19
#